data_8d81d6b2f9d66da541121cafad5095ee
#
_entry.id   8d81d6b2f9d66da541121cafad5095ee
#
_cell.length_a   1.000
_cell.length_b   1.000
_cell.length_c   1.000
_cell.angle_alpha   90.00
_cell.angle_beta   90.00
_cell.angle_gamma   90.00
#
_symmetry.space_group_name_H-M   'P 1'
#
loop_
_entity.id
_entity.type
_entity.pdbx_description
1 polymer ?
#
loop_
_entity_poly.entity_id
_entity_poly.type
_entity_poly.pdbx_seq_one_letter_code
_entity_poly.pdbx_strand_id
1 'polypeptide(L)'
;KVGYFLNGKFSDLQSQSNLKLVRYEEVLLNAAEAYLNKGNQATALTYYNQLRAQRGFTAAATSLTLEELKKERLRELLGEGFRYWDLLRWGDAVPQYEITGAVDPAKNRTVPNKAFAFPIPQAERNSEYSNVPQNDGY
;
A
#
# COMPACT_ATOMS: atom_id res chain seq x y z
N LYS A 1 2.41 17.40 -12.56
CA LYS A 1 1.23 16.77 -13.22
C LYS A 1 0.57 15.67 -12.37
N VAL A 2 1.03 15.44 -11.15
CA VAL A 2 0.43 14.46 -10.22
C VAL A 2 -0.97 14.88 -9.77
N GLY A 3 -1.27 16.17 -9.71
CA GLY A 3 -2.55 16.69 -9.26
C GLY A 3 -3.77 16.34 -10.14
N TYR A 4 -3.55 15.99 -11.40
CA TYR A 4 -4.66 15.65 -12.30
C TYR A 4 -5.23 14.23 -12.10
N PHE A 5 -4.43 13.30 -11.56
CA PHE A 5 -4.87 11.93 -11.31
C PHE A 5 -5.77 11.80 -10.08
N LEU A 6 -5.56 12.62 -9.08
CA LEU A 6 -6.34 12.56 -7.83
C LEU A 6 -7.72 13.19 -7.99
N ASN A 7 -7.88 14.20 -8.85
CA ASN A 7 -9.14 14.90 -9.03
C ASN A 7 -10.27 14.02 -9.58
N GLY A 8 -9.97 13.02 -10.42
CA GLY A 8 -11.01 12.10 -10.91
C GLY A 8 -11.47 11.07 -9.89
N LYS A 9 -10.58 10.65 -8.97
CA LYS A 9 -10.85 9.61 -7.99
C LYS A 9 -11.48 10.16 -6.69
N PHE A 10 -11.19 11.42 -6.36
CA PHE A 10 -11.62 12.08 -5.12
C PHE A 10 -12.28 13.44 -5.39
N SER A 11 -13.12 13.50 -6.41
CA SER A 11 -13.72 14.77 -6.91
C SER A 11 -14.95 15.25 -6.12
N ASP A 12 -15.10 14.82 -4.88
CA ASP A 12 -16.22 15.25 -4.05
C ASP A 12 -15.93 16.59 -3.38
N LEU A 13 -16.37 17.67 -4.04
CA LEU A 13 -16.22 19.04 -3.54
C LEU A 13 -17.08 19.34 -2.30
N GLN A 14 -18.07 18.52 -2.01
CA GLN A 14 -19.03 18.75 -0.92
C GLN A 14 -18.82 17.80 0.26
N SER A 15 -17.81 16.93 0.20
CA SER A 15 -17.50 15.94 1.22
C SER A 15 -18.70 15.03 1.60
N GLN A 16 -19.54 14.72 0.60
CA GLN A 16 -20.73 13.87 0.76
C GLN A 16 -20.47 12.41 0.40
N SER A 17 -19.31 12.11 -0.16
CA SER A 17 -18.93 10.74 -0.52
C SER A 17 -18.57 9.93 0.72
N ASN A 18 -19.07 8.70 0.78
CA ASN A 18 -18.70 7.77 1.84
C ASN A 18 -17.21 7.41 1.74
N LEU A 19 -16.53 7.41 2.87
CA LEU A 19 -15.17 6.88 2.95
C LEU A 19 -15.20 5.37 2.71
N LYS A 20 -14.54 4.93 1.66
CA LYS A 20 -14.41 3.51 1.33
C LYS A 20 -13.25 2.92 2.13
N LEU A 21 -13.57 2.10 3.13
CA LEU A 21 -12.57 1.44 3.98
C LEU A 21 -11.95 0.23 3.28
N VAL A 22 -12.75 -0.52 2.53
CA VAL A 22 -12.32 -1.70 1.77
C VAL A 22 -13.03 -1.68 0.41
N ARG A 23 -12.28 -2.00 -0.65
CA ARG A 23 -12.82 -2.17 -2.01
C ARG A 23 -12.61 -3.59 -2.51
N TYR A 24 -13.50 -4.04 -3.39
CA TYR A 24 -13.38 -5.38 -3.96
C TYR A 24 -12.09 -5.59 -4.74
N GLU A 25 -11.59 -4.56 -5.40
CA GLU A 25 -10.32 -4.55 -6.12
C GLU A 25 -9.12 -4.83 -5.20
N GLU A 26 -9.14 -4.29 -4.00
CA GLU A 26 -8.15 -4.62 -2.98
C GLU A 26 -8.22 -6.10 -2.60
N VAL A 27 -9.42 -6.64 -2.41
CA VAL A 27 -9.62 -8.07 -2.09
C VAL A 27 -9.08 -8.96 -3.21
N LEU A 28 -9.31 -8.60 -4.48
CA LEU A 28 -8.77 -9.33 -5.63
C LEU A 28 -7.23 -9.32 -5.64
N LEU A 29 -6.63 -8.17 -5.37
CA LEU A 29 -5.17 -8.05 -5.32
C LEU A 29 -4.56 -8.79 -4.12
N ASN A 30 -5.23 -8.77 -2.96
CA ASN A 30 -4.83 -9.55 -1.78
C ASN A 30 -4.89 -11.06 -2.07
N ALA A 31 -5.95 -11.52 -2.73
CA ALA A 31 -6.07 -12.92 -3.13
C ALA A 31 -4.98 -13.31 -4.15
N ALA A 32 -4.75 -12.48 -5.17
CA ALA A 32 -3.70 -12.72 -6.16
C ALA A 32 -2.32 -12.86 -5.49
N GLU A 33 -2.00 -11.97 -4.54
CA GLU A 33 -0.75 -12.01 -3.80
C GLU A 33 -0.63 -13.29 -2.94
N ALA A 34 -1.68 -13.63 -2.21
CA ALA A 34 -1.68 -14.81 -1.36
C ALA A 34 -1.44 -16.11 -2.15
N TYR A 35 -2.10 -16.25 -3.31
CA TYR A 35 -1.91 -17.40 -4.18
C TYR A 35 -0.55 -17.39 -4.87
N LEU A 36 -0.02 -16.23 -5.24
CA LEU A 36 1.31 -16.10 -5.80
C LEU A 36 2.37 -16.56 -4.78
N ASN A 37 2.24 -16.12 -3.53
CA ASN A 37 3.15 -16.52 -2.44
C ASN A 37 3.05 -18.02 -2.09
N LYS A 38 1.90 -18.64 -2.36
CA LYS A 38 1.73 -20.11 -2.26
C LYS A 38 2.28 -20.89 -3.46
N GLY A 39 2.82 -20.21 -4.47
CA GLY A 39 3.26 -20.83 -5.72
C GLY A 39 2.13 -21.24 -6.67
N ASN A 40 0.88 -20.85 -6.38
CA ASN A 40 -0.26 -21.14 -7.24
C ASN A 40 -0.50 -20.02 -8.26
N GLN A 41 0.34 -20.01 -9.28
CA GLN A 41 0.31 -19.01 -10.36
C GLN A 41 -1.03 -18.95 -11.09
N ALA A 42 -1.67 -20.09 -11.36
CA ALA A 42 -2.91 -20.14 -12.11
C ALA A 42 -4.04 -19.41 -11.38
N THR A 43 -4.21 -19.68 -10.09
CA THR A 43 -5.23 -19.01 -9.27
C THR A 43 -4.90 -17.53 -9.04
N ALA A 44 -3.63 -17.19 -8.83
CA ALA A 44 -3.19 -15.80 -8.74
C ALA A 44 -3.56 -15.00 -9.99
N LEU A 45 -3.30 -15.56 -11.19
CA LEU A 45 -3.68 -14.97 -12.46
C LEU A 45 -5.18 -14.79 -12.64
N THR A 46 -6.00 -15.72 -12.13
CA THR A 46 -7.45 -15.59 -12.19
C THR A 46 -7.92 -14.31 -11.52
N TYR A 47 -7.51 -14.06 -10.29
CA TYR A 47 -7.87 -12.85 -9.56
C TYR A 47 -7.28 -11.58 -10.17
N TYR A 48 -6.02 -11.63 -10.58
CA TYR A 48 -5.34 -10.51 -11.22
C TYR A 48 -6.02 -10.12 -12.55
N ASN A 49 -6.34 -11.08 -13.40
CA ASN A 49 -7.00 -10.84 -14.67
C ASN A 49 -8.44 -10.38 -14.52
N GLN A 50 -9.15 -10.81 -13.46
CA GLN A 50 -10.46 -10.30 -13.15
C GLN A 50 -10.45 -8.77 -12.93
N LEU A 51 -9.47 -8.25 -12.18
CA LEU A 51 -9.28 -6.82 -12.03
C LEU A 51 -8.95 -6.15 -13.37
N ARG A 52 -7.99 -6.69 -14.10
CA ARG A 52 -7.53 -6.12 -15.37
C ARG A 52 -8.66 -6.00 -16.40
N ALA A 53 -9.51 -7.01 -16.50
CA ALA A 53 -10.68 -7.00 -17.39
C ALA A 53 -11.60 -5.80 -17.07
N GLN A 54 -11.82 -5.51 -15.78
CA GLN A 54 -12.63 -4.37 -15.35
C GLN A 54 -11.94 -3.01 -15.62
N ARG A 55 -10.64 -3.00 -15.85
CA ARG A 55 -9.87 -1.80 -16.22
C ARG A 55 -9.66 -1.66 -17.72
N GLY A 56 -10.38 -2.44 -18.53
CA GLY A 56 -10.38 -2.34 -19.98
C GLY A 56 -9.19 -3.02 -20.67
N PHE A 57 -8.43 -3.85 -19.96
CA PHE A 57 -7.41 -4.66 -20.62
C PHE A 57 -8.06 -5.82 -21.36
N THR A 58 -7.92 -5.85 -22.69
CA THR A 58 -8.49 -6.90 -23.55
C THR A 58 -7.67 -8.18 -23.52
N ALA A 59 -6.36 -8.09 -23.29
CA ALA A 59 -5.48 -9.24 -23.19
C ALA A 59 -5.25 -9.62 -21.72
N ALA A 60 -5.53 -10.89 -21.41
CA ALA A 60 -5.22 -11.45 -20.10
C ALA A 60 -3.69 -11.58 -19.93
N ALA A 61 -3.21 -11.32 -18.71
CA ALA A 61 -1.83 -11.63 -18.36
C ALA A 61 -1.64 -13.15 -18.31
N THR A 62 -0.53 -13.62 -18.85
CA THR A 62 -0.17 -15.05 -18.89
C THR A 62 0.82 -15.44 -17.78
N SER A 63 1.44 -14.45 -17.16
CA SER A 63 2.32 -14.61 -16.01
C SER A 63 2.11 -13.45 -15.04
N LEU A 64 2.41 -13.67 -13.77
CA LEU A 64 2.36 -12.66 -12.72
C LEU A 64 3.57 -12.81 -11.82
N THR A 65 4.33 -11.75 -11.66
CA THR A 65 5.40 -11.66 -10.67
C THR A 65 4.96 -10.79 -9.51
N LEU A 66 5.63 -10.94 -8.36
CA LEU A 66 5.36 -10.08 -7.21
C LEU A 66 5.59 -8.60 -7.55
N GLU A 67 6.62 -8.30 -8.35
CA GLU A 67 6.91 -6.92 -8.78
C GLU A 67 5.80 -6.32 -9.65
N GLU A 68 5.22 -7.11 -10.56
CA GLU A 68 4.07 -6.65 -11.36
C GLU A 68 2.83 -6.44 -10.47
N LEU A 69 2.61 -7.33 -9.51
CA LEU A 69 1.53 -7.17 -8.54
C LEU A 69 1.70 -5.92 -7.68
N LYS A 70 2.92 -5.64 -7.18
CA LYS A 70 3.25 -4.43 -6.43
C LYS A 70 2.95 -3.15 -7.24
N LYS A 71 3.30 -3.16 -8.54
CA LYS A 71 3.00 -2.05 -9.45
C LYS A 71 1.49 -1.87 -9.65
N GLU A 72 0.76 -2.96 -9.80
CA GLU A 72 -0.69 -2.90 -9.97
C GLU A 72 -1.39 -2.39 -8.71
N ARG A 73 -0.97 -2.85 -7.53
CA ARG A 73 -1.47 -2.32 -6.26
C ARG A 73 -1.23 -0.81 -6.14
N LEU A 74 -0.05 -0.33 -6.54
CA LEU A 74 0.25 1.10 -6.56
C LEU A 74 -0.69 1.88 -7.49
N ARG A 75 -0.97 1.36 -8.70
CA ARG A 75 -1.86 2.03 -9.66
C ARG A 75 -3.31 2.04 -9.18
N GLU A 76 -3.78 0.88 -8.73
CA GLU A 76 -5.18 0.68 -8.35
C GLU A 76 -5.54 1.41 -7.06
N LEU A 77 -4.66 1.34 -6.05
CA LEU A 77 -4.92 1.84 -4.70
C LEU A 77 -4.26 3.22 -4.44
N LEU A 78 -3.87 3.93 -5.51
CA LEU A 78 -3.23 5.24 -5.40
C LEU A 78 -4.11 6.23 -4.63
N GLY A 79 -3.53 6.84 -3.58
CA GLY A 79 -4.21 7.83 -2.74
C GLY A 79 -5.16 7.25 -1.68
N GLU A 80 -5.23 5.92 -1.54
CA GLU A 80 -6.11 5.26 -0.58
C GLU A 80 -5.43 4.85 0.74
N GLY A 81 -4.18 5.26 0.94
CA GLY A 81 -3.46 5.03 2.20
C GLY A 81 -2.75 3.68 2.32
N PHE A 82 -2.87 2.79 1.34
CA PHE A 82 -2.30 1.43 1.41
C PHE A 82 -0.79 1.37 1.19
N ARG A 83 -0.21 2.29 0.40
CA ARG A 83 1.17 2.16 -0.09
C ARG A 83 2.22 2.04 1.01
N TYR A 84 2.09 2.82 2.07
CA TYR A 84 3.04 2.78 3.18
C TYR A 84 3.06 1.39 3.85
N TRP A 85 1.89 0.86 4.14
CA TRP A 85 1.74 -0.45 4.77
C TRP A 85 2.18 -1.60 3.85
N ASP A 86 1.91 -1.48 2.55
CA ASP A 86 2.40 -2.43 1.56
C ASP A 86 3.94 -2.48 1.53
N LEU A 87 4.60 -1.33 1.49
CA LEU A 87 6.06 -1.26 1.52
C LEU A 87 6.65 -1.87 2.80
N LEU A 88 6.03 -1.58 3.96
CA LEU A 88 6.46 -2.15 5.23
C LEU A 88 6.39 -3.68 5.22
N ARG A 89 5.24 -4.24 4.87
CA ARG A 89 5.03 -5.69 4.91
C ARG A 89 5.84 -6.46 3.87
N TRP A 90 6.24 -5.81 2.78
CA TRP A 90 7.16 -6.39 1.80
C TRP A 90 8.63 -6.22 2.14
N GLY A 91 8.95 -5.41 3.15
CA GLY A 91 10.33 -5.03 3.47
C GLY A 91 10.98 -4.12 2.43
N ASP A 92 10.16 -3.46 1.61
CA ASP A 92 10.63 -2.53 0.60
C ASP A 92 11.02 -1.18 1.22
N ALA A 93 11.96 -0.47 0.56
CA ALA A 93 12.33 0.87 0.98
C ALA A 93 11.17 1.87 0.79
N VAL A 94 10.96 2.75 1.77
CA VAL A 94 10.00 3.85 1.65
C VAL A 94 10.67 5.01 0.92
N PRO A 95 10.16 5.40 -0.26
CA PRO A 95 10.71 6.54 -0.99
C PRO A 95 10.60 7.82 -0.17
N GLN A 96 11.68 8.59 -0.13
CA GLN A 96 11.68 9.94 0.43
C GLN A 96 11.57 10.93 -0.73
N TYR A 97 10.57 11.80 -0.64
CA TYR A 97 10.37 12.87 -1.62
C TYR A 97 10.92 14.17 -1.06
N GLU A 98 11.65 14.91 -1.87
CA GLU A 98 11.99 16.28 -1.56
C GLU A 98 10.78 17.19 -1.78
N ILE A 99 10.81 18.40 -1.19
CA ILE A 99 9.77 19.43 -1.36
C ILE A 99 9.56 19.78 -2.84
N THR A 100 10.59 19.60 -3.65
CA THR A 100 10.55 19.79 -5.12
C THR A 100 9.76 18.71 -5.87
N GLY A 101 9.30 17.65 -5.19
CA GLY A 101 8.63 16.50 -5.79
C GLY A 101 9.58 15.50 -6.47
N ALA A 102 10.88 15.72 -6.41
CA ALA A 102 11.87 14.76 -6.90
C ALA A 102 12.04 13.62 -5.89
N VAL A 103 12.16 12.39 -6.41
CA VAL A 103 12.54 11.22 -5.59
C VAL A 103 14.06 11.17 -5.54
N ASP A 104 14.62 11.25 -4.35
CA ASP A 104 16.03 11.00 -4.13
C ASP A 104 16.25 9.55 -3.65
N PRO A 105 16.71 8.64 -4.53
CA PRO A 105 16.91 7.24 -4.17
C PRO A 105 17.93 7.05 -3.02
N ALA A 106 18.87 8.00 -2.85
CA ALA A 106 19.86 7.94 -1.78
C ALA A 106 19.23 8.21 -0.40
N LYS A 107 18.06 8.84 -0.37
CA LYS A 107 17.30 9.12 0.85
C LYS A 107 16.19 8.10 1.13
N ASN A 108 16.05 7.08 0.27
CA ASN A 108 15.12 6.00 0.54
C ASN A 108 15.46 5.36 1.89
N ARG A 109 14.51 5.41 2.80
CA ARG A 109 14.68 4.74 4.09
C ARG A 109 14.28 3.29 3.95
N THR A 110 15.23 2.40 4.20
CA THR A 110 14.87 1.04 4.61
C THR A 110 14.10 1.17 5.90
N VAL A 111 12.85 0.76 5.89
CA VAL A 111 12.05 0.79 7.12
C VAL A 111 12.54 -0.35 7.99
N PRO A 112 13.16 -0.08 9.14
CA PRO A 112 13.54 -1.14 10.05
C PRO A 112 12.29 -1.84 10.55
N ASN A 113 12.40 -3.10 11.00
CA ASN A 113 11.31 -3.90 11.58
C ASN A 113 10.53 -3.17 12.71
N LYS A 114 11.08 -2.13 13.26
CA LYS A 114 10.52 -1.19 14.25
C LYS A 114 9.31 -0.41 13.76
N ALA A 115 9.14 -0.24 12.46
CA ALA A 115 8.06 0.61 11.91
C ALA A 115 6.68 -0.06 11.93
N PHE A 116 6.59 -1.33 12.32
CA PHE A 116 5.31 -2.02 12.53
C PHE A 116 4.60 -1.59 13.82
N ALA A 117 5.33 -1.01 14.77
CA ALA A 117 4.76 -0.47 15.99
C ALA A 117 5.14 1.01 16.12
N PHE A 118 4.15 1.88 16.32
CA PHE A 118 4.41 3.28 16.59
C PHE A 118 5.01 3.44 18.00
N PRO A 119 5.83 4.50 18.25
CA PRO A 119 6.30 4.79 19.59
C PRO A 119 5.12 5.07 20.51
N ILE A 120 5.20 4.54 21.72
CA ILE A 120 4.24 4.86 22.77
C ILE A 120 4.48 6.32 23.20
N PRO A 121 3.46 7.20 23.18
CA PRO A 121 3.63 8.59 23.54
C PRO A 121 4.26 8.75 24.94
N GLN A 122 5.16 9.70 25.10
CA GLN A 122 5.87 9.91 26.35
C GLN A 122 4.91 10.21 27.51
N ALA A 123 3.78 10.88 27.23
CA ALA A 123 2.76 11.16 28.23
C ALA A 123 2.16 9.88 28.83
N GLU A 124 1.92 8.88 28.01
CA GLU A 124 1.42 7.56 28.45
C GLU A 124 2.47 6.82 29.29
N ARG A 125 3.74 6.91 28.88
CA ARG A 125 4.85 6.27 29.59
C ARG A 125 5.16 6.92 30.94
N ASN A 126 4.83 8.19 31.11
CA ASN A 126 5.00 8.94 32.36
C ASN A 126 3.79 8.82 33.30
N SER A 127 2.73 8.14 32.89
CA SER A 127 1.57 7.95 33.78
C SER A 127 1.92 7.02 34.94
N GLU A 128 1.32 7.23 36.11
CA GLU A 128 1.58 6.43 37.32
C GLU A 128 1.30 4.92 37.14
N TYR A 129 0.53 4.58 36.13
CA TYR A 129 0.10 3.22 35.85
C TYR A 129 0.90 2.54 34.70
N SER A 130 1.85 3.22 34.07
CA SER A 130 2.55 2.67 32.93
C SER A 130 3.97 2.24 33.26
N ASN A 131 4.13 0.96 33.55
CA ASN A 131 5.42 0.27 33.45
C ASN A 131 5.61 -0.34 32.04
N VAL A 132 5.02 0.29 31.02
CA VAL A 132 5.11 -0.24 29.64
C VAL A 132 6.43 0.18 29.03
N PRO A 133 7.31 -0.76 28.68
CA PRO A 133 8.55 -0.43 27.97
C PRO A 133 8.21 0.17 26.60
N GLN A 134 9.09 1.03 26.10
CA GLN A 134 8.94 1.53 24.74
C GLN A 134 9.08 0.39 23.74
N ASN A 135 8.38 0.51 22.60
CA ASN A 135 8.55 -0.40 21.50
C ASN A 135 10.00 -0.37 21.01
N ASP A 136 10.50 -1.55 20.62
CA ASP A 136 11.88 -1.70 20.18
C ASP A 136 12.25 -0.68 19.11
N GLY A 137 13.25 0.09 19.40
CA GLY A 137 13.84 1.04 18.48
C GLY A 137 13.41 2.48 18.63
N TYR A 138 12.69 2.81 19.66
CA TYR A 138 12.34 4.18 20.01
C TYR A 138 12.91 4.57 21.37
#